data_18e15bca687c9a060e48d65fc325a284
#
_entry.id   18e15bca687c9a060e48d65fc325a284
#
_cell.length_a   1.000
_cell.length_b   1.000
_cell.length_c   1.000
_cell.angle_alpha   90.00
_cell.angle_beta   90.00
_cell.angle_gamma   90.00
#
_symmetry.space_group_name_H-M   'P 1'
#
loop_
_entity.id
_entity.type
_entity.pdbx_description
1 polymer ?
#
loop_
_entity_poly.entity_id
_entity_poly.type
_entity_poly.pdbx_seq_one_letter_code
_entity_poly.pdbx_strand_id
1 'polypeptide(L)'
;VDKKGSIGLGLGKAGDTSLAINKAVRNAKKNMVRLKLTKTMSIPHEVSAKFSSSYVMLMPNKGRGLVAGTVVRDIAKLSGMKDITGKILSSSKNKLNNAKAVMMALSQISSKYSKAVVENVVIKNKEVVVPEIEEEKL
;
A
#
# COMPACT_ATOMS: atom_id res chain seq x y z
N VAL A 1 7.00 13.17 -3.08
CA VAL A 1 5.93 12.31 -3.61
C VAL A 1 5.90 12.43 -5.11
N ASP A 2 6.16 11.34 -5.84
CA ASP A 2 6.39 11.39 -7.29
C ASP A 2 5.11 11.15 -8.12
N LYS A 3 3.93 11.07 -7.51
CA LYS A 3 2.66 10.66 -8.16
C LYS A 3 2.79 9.36 -9.00
N LYS A 4 3.88 8.60 -8.80
CA LYS A 4 4.22 7.36 -9.50
C LYS A 4 4.19 6.14 -8.57
N GLY A 5 3.39 6.21 -7.50
CA GLY A 5 3.26 5.14 -6.53
C GLY A 5 4.28 5.15 -5.38
N SER A 6 5.09 6.19 -5.24
CA SER A 6 5.99 6.32 -4.09
C SER A 6 5.42 7.30 -3.07
N ILE A 7 5.24 6.85 -1.85
CA ILE A 7 4.71 7.65 -0.73
C ILE A 7 5.56 7.48 0.53
N GLY A 8 5.60 8.52 1.34
CA GLY A 8 6.29 8.49 2.62
C GLY A 8 5.60 9.40 3.63
N LEU A 9 5.62 8.99 4.88
CA LEU A 9 5.11 9.76 6.00
C LEU A 9 6.25 10.19 6.90
N GLY A 10 6.32 11.47 7.23
CA GLY A 10 7.32 12.04 8.10
C GLY A 10 6.75 13.03 9.09
N LEU A 11 7.36 13.08 10.25
CA LEU A 11 7.04 14.01 11.33
C LEU A 11 8.25 14.90 11.59
N GLY A 12 7.98 16.20 11.80
CA GLY A 12 8.98 17.18 12.18
C GLY A 12 8.49 18.05 13.30
N LYS A 13 9.37 18.32 14.26
CA LYS A 13 9.17 19.27 15.35
C LYS A 13 10.37 20.21 15.41
N ALA A 14 10.11 21.51 15.44
CA ALA A 14 11.13 22.56 15.59
C ALA A 14 10.48 23.81 16.21
N GLY A 15 11.27 24.75 16.62
CA GLY A 15 10.78 26.04 17.12
C GLY A 15 10.19 26.92 16.02
N ASP A 16 10.72 26.82 14.80
CA ASP A 16 10.21 27.50 13.61
C ASP A 16 9.47 26.53 12.70
N THR A 17 8.36 27.00 12.09
CA THR A 17 7.51 26.20 11.19
C THR A 17 8.24 25.75 9.94
N SER A 18 9.07 26.59 9.34
CA SER A 18 9.87 26.27 8.15
C SER A 18 10.84 25.11 8.43
N LEU A 19 11.54 25.16 9.56
CA LEU A 19 12.44 24.10 9.98
C LEU A 19 11.71 22.80 10.31
N ALA A 20 10.52 22.88 10.94
CA ALA A 20 9.68 21.72 11.21
C ALA A 20 9.23 21.01 9.93
N ILE A 21 8.80 21.77 8.92
CA ILE A 21 8.39 21.23 7.61
C ILE A 21 9.58 20.55 6.91
N ASN A 22 10.73 21.20 6.85
CA ASN A 22 11.94 20.65 6.25
C ASN A 22 12.37 19.34 6.93
N LYS A 23 12.28 19.26 8.24
CA LYS A 23 12.56 18.06 9.02
C LYS A 23 11.56 16.95 8.73
N ALA A 24 10.26 17.28 8.64
CA ALA A 24 9.22 16.33 8.27
C ALA A 24 9.42 15.76 6.85
N VAL A 25 9.75 16.62 5.87
CA VAL A 25 10.03 16.21 4.49
C VAL A 25 11.25 15.28 4.41
N ARG A 26 12.35 15.59 5.12
CA ARG A 26 13.53 14.71 5.16
C ARG A 26 13.19 13.36 5.78
N ASN A 27 12.39 13.35 6.85
CA ASN A 27 11.94 12.11 7.49
C ASN A 27 11.01 11.30 6.57
N ALA A 28 10.07 11.95 5.88
CA ALA A 28 9.20 11.30 4.91
C ALA A 28 9.99 10.66 3.76
N LYS A 29 11.02 11.35 3.25
CA LYS A 29 11.90 10.81 2.20
C LYS A 29 12.66 9.56 2.65
N LYS A 30 13.10 9.48 3.91
CA LYS A 30 13.75 8.29 4.45
C LYS A 30 12.81 7.10 4.56
N ASN A 31 11.53 7.34 4.85
CA ASN A 31 10.50 6.33 5.06
C ASN A 31 9.60 6.15 3.82
N MET A 32 10.15 6.34 2.62
CA MET A 32 9.38 6.13 1.40
C MET A 32 9.13 4.66 1.10
N VAL A 33 7.88 4.34 0.82
CA VAL A 33 7.43 3.03 0.39
C VAL A 33 6.98 3.12 -1.07
N ARG A 34 7.44 2.18 -1.90
CA ARG A 34 7.04 2.08 -3.29
C ARG A 34 5.87 1.11 -3.42
N LEU A 35 4.75 1.60 -3.92
CA LEU A 35 3.54 0.82 -4.11
C LEU A 35 3.50 0.23 -5.53
N LYS A 36 3.07 -1.02 -5.64
CA LYS A 36 2.76 -1.63 -6.93
C LYS A 36 1.29 -1.36 -7.24
N LEU A 37 1.04 -0.34 -8.04
CA LEU A 37 -0.29 0.01 -8.52
C LEU A 37 -0.65 -0.79 -9.78
N THR A 38 -1.94 -1.02 -9.98
CA THR A 38 -2.47 -1.60 -11.20
C THR A 38 -2.38 -0.63 -12.38
N LYS A 39 -2.62 -1.11 -13.60
CA LYS A 39 -2.67 -0.27 -14.82
C LYS A 39 -3.71 0.87 -14.70
N THR A 40 -4.77 0.65 -13.94
CA THR A 40 -5.83 1.62 -13.66
C THR A 40 -5.50 2.58 -12.51
N MET A 41 -4.24 2.59 -12.03
CA MET A 41 -3.81 3.40 -10.88
C MET A 41 -4.64 3.14 -9.61
N SER A 42 -4.99 1.88 -9.40
CA SER A 42 -5.71 1.37 -8.23
C SER A 42 -4.88 0.34 -7.47
N ILE A 43 -5.39 -0.13 -6.33
CA ILE A 43 -4.80 -1.24 -5.57
C ILE A 43 -5.29 -2.59 -6.13
N PRO A 44 -4.48 -3.66 -6.09
CA PRO A 44 -4.84 -4.96 -6.65
C PRO A 44 -5.92 -5.70 -5.85
N HIS A 45 -5.96 -5.52 -4.55
CA HIS A 45 -6.90 -6.19 -3.65
C HIS A 45 -7.22 -5.32 -2.43
N GLU A 46 -8.24 -5.72 -1.70
CA GLU A 46 -8.62 -5.08 -0.44
C GLU A 46 -7.53 -5.28 0.62
N VAL A 47 -7.23 -4.23 1.33
CA VAL A 47 -6.30 -4.23 2.46
C VAL A 47 -6.86 -3.44 3.62
N SER A 48 -6.59 -3.93 4.82
CA SER A 48 -6.94 -3.24 6.05
C SER A 48 -5.78 -3.25 7.03
N ALA A 49 -5.66 -2.21 7.82
CA ALA A 49 -4.68 -2.13 8.89
C ALA A 49 -5.18 -1.33 10.07
N LYS A 50 -4.68 -1.70 11.22
CA LYS A 50 -4.93 -1.00 12.48
C LYS A 50 -3.63 -0.42 13.01
N PHE A 51 -3.67 0.84 13.39
CA PHE A 51 -2.58 1.49 14.11
C PHE A 51 -3.15 2.23 15.33
N SER A 52 -2.79 1.77 16.53
CA SER A 52 -3.36 2.28 17.79
C SER A 52 -4.89 2.22 17.74
N SER A 53 -5.59 3.34 17.94
CA SER A 53 -7.04 3.45 17.89
C SER A 53 -7.62 3.60 16.48
N SER A 54 -6.79 3.70 15.44
CA SER A 54 -7.23 3.93 14.06
C SER A 54 -7.26 2.64 13.27
N TYR A 55 -8.42 2.32 12.68
CA TYR A 55 -8.61 1.18 11.79
C TYR A 55 -9.10 1.66 10.43
N VAL A 56 -8.36 1.32 9.39
CA VAL A 56 -8.62 1.77 8.02
C VAL A 56 -8.71 0.58 7.09
N MET A 57 -9.66 0.65 6.17
CA MET A 57 -9.89 -0.32 5.11
C MET A 57 -9.78 0.40 3.76
N LEU A 58 -9.04 -0.19 2.83
CA LEU A 58 -8.86 0.30 1.47
C LEU A 58 -9.31 -0.78 0.49
N MET A 59 -10.20 -0.42 -0.43
CA MET A 59 -10.77 -1.31 -1.44
C MET A 59 -10.52 -0.76 -2.83
N PRO A 60 -10.18 -1.61 -3.81
CA PRO A 60 -10.17 -1.19 -5.20
C PRO A 60 -11.59 -0.89 -5.65
N ASN A 61 -11.76 0.13 -6.47
CA ASN A 61 -13.00 0.36 -7.17
C ASN A 61 -12.77 0.48 -8.68
N LYS A 62 -13.82 0.27 -9.46
CA LYS A 62 -13.76 0.39 -10.93
C LYS A 62 -14.61 1.59 -11.34
N GLY A 63 -13.97 2.66 -11.82
CA GLY A 63 -14.64 3.78 -12.44
C GLY A 63 -15.40 4.75 -11.51
N ARG A 64 -15.37 4.55 -10.19
CA ARG A 64 -16.01 5.48 -9.24
C ARG A 64 -15.09 6.63 -8.82
N GLY A 65 -13.83 6.60 -9.25
CA GLY A 65 -12.83 7.55 -8.81
C GLY A 65 -12.43 7.40 -7.36
N LEU A 66 -11.90 8.42 -6.76
CA LEU A 66 -11.38 8.43 -5.40
C LEU A 66 -12.48 8.76 -4.38
N VAL A 67 -12.95 7.74 -3.67
CA VAL A 67 -13.96 7.85 -2.60
C VAL A 67 -13.31 7.55 -1.25
N ALA A 68 -12.97 8.58 -0.50
CA ALA A 68 -12.30 8.40 0.79
C ALA A 68 -12.43 9.62 1.70
N GLY A 69 -12.24 9.41 3.01
CA GLY A 69 -12.08 10.48 3.99
C GLY A 69 -10.82 11.32 3.73
N THR A 70 -10.71 12.50 4.36
CA THR A 70 -9.68 13.50 4.08
C THR A 70 -8.26 12.92 4.06
N VAL A 71 -7.83 12.23 5.12
CA VAL A 71 -6.47 11.69 5.26
C VAL A 71 -6.16 10.65 4.17
N VAL A 72 -7.08 9.72 3.93
CA VAL A 72 -6.91 8.67 2.91
C VAL A 72 -6.90 9.30 1.51
N ARG A 73 -7.77 10.29 1.28
CA ARG A 73 -7.84 11.04 0.02
C ARG A 73 -6.55 11.77 -0.30
N ASP A 74 -5.95 12.44 0.68
CA ASP A 74 -4.71 13.18 0.50
C ASP A 74 -3.54 12.22 0.17
N ILE A 75 -3.43 11.10 0.88
CA ILE A 75 -2.42 10.07 0.62
C ILE A 75 -2.62 9.46 -0.78
N ALA A 76 -3.86 9.13 -1.16
CA ALA A 76 -4.17 8.56 -2.45
C ALA A 76 -3.87 9.53 -3.61
N LYS A 77 -4.22 10.81 -3.49
CA LYS A 77 -3.88 11.85 -4.47
C LYS A 77 -2.37 12.01 -4.64
N LEU A 78 -1.64 12.02 -3.52
CA LEU A 78 -0.19 12.16 -3.51
C LEU A 78 0.49 10.94 -4.15
N SER A 79 0.00 9.73 -3.93
CA SER A 79 0.53 8.51 -4.54
C SER A 79 0.16 8.35 -6.02
N GLY A 80 -0.79 9.13 -6.52
CA GLY A 80 -1.29 9.05 -7.89
C GLY A 80 -2.39 8.01 -8.08
N MET A 81 -2.97 7.47 -7.00
CA MET A 81 -4.11 6.56 -7.09
C MET A 81 -5.37 7.30 -7.53
N LYS A 82 -6.11 6.71 -8.46
CA LYS A 82 -7.34 7.30 -9.02
C LYS A 82 -8.58 6.56 -8.55
N ASP A 83 -8.60 5.24 -8.66
CA ASP A 83 -9.77 4.40 -8.40
C ASP A 83 -9.59 3.61 -7.11
N ILE A 84 -9.91 4.23 -5.99
CA ILE A 84 -9.82 3.61 -4.67
C ILE A 84 -10.95 4.09 -3.76
N THR A 85 -11.51 3.17 -3.00
CA THR A 85 -12.42 3.49 -1.90
C THR A 85 -11.70 3.24 -0.58
N GLY A 86 -11.64 4.25 0.26
CA GLY A 86 -11.04 4.15 1.58
C GLY A 86 -12.01 4.54 2.68
N LYS A 87 -12.18 3.66 3.67
CA LYS A 87 -13.05 3.88 4.81
C LYS A 87 -12.26 3.81 6.11
N ILE A 88 -12.47 4.79 6.98
CA ILE A 88 -11.97 4.77 8.35
C ILE A 88 -13.09 4.17 9.20
N LEU A 89 -12.85 2.97 9.73
CA LEU A 89 -13.84 2.19 10.50
C LEU A 89 -13.86 2.60 11.98
N SER A 90 -12.77 3.18 12.45
CA SER A 90 -12.66 3.68 13.83
C SER A 90 -13.25 5.09 13.98
N SER A 91 -13.72 5.41 15.17
CA SER A 91 -14.15 6.76 15.54
C SER A 91 -12.99 7.74 15.77
N SER A 92 -11.74 7.31 15.57
CA SER A 92 -10.55 8.11 15.83
C SER A 92 -10.46 9.33 14.91
N LYS A 93 -10.48 10.52 15.50
CA LYS A 93 -10.26 11.81 14.80
C LYS A 93 -8.77 12.16 14.65
N ASN A 94 -7.85 11.34 15.18
CA ASN A 94 -6.42 11.60 15.11
C ASN A 94 -5.88 11.35 13.69
N LYS A 95 -5.66 12.45 12.97
CA LYS A 95 -5.16 12.43 11.59
C LYS A 95 -3.83 11.69 11.43
N LEU A 96 -2.94 11.80 12.42
CA LEU A 96 -1.64 11.16 12.39
C LEU A 96 -1.74 9.64 12.50
N ASN A 97 -2.57 9.14 13.44
CA ASN A 97 -2.79 7.69 13.58
C ASN A 97 -3.50 7.13 12.35
N ASN A 98 -4.48 7.85 11.80
CA ASN A 98 -5.14 7.47 10.55
C ASN A 98 -4.13 7.39 9.39
N ALA A 99 -3.22 8.36 9.26
CA ALA A 99 -2.19 8.34 8.23
C ALA A 99 -1.22 7.16 8.38
N LYS A 100 -0.79 6.85 9.61
CA LYS A 100 0.05 5.68 9.88
C LYS A 100 -0.67 4.37 9.55
N ALA A 101 -1.95 4.24 9.92
CA ALA A 101 -2.76 3.08 9.58
C ALA A 101 -2.87 2.88 8.05
N VAL A 102 -3.10 3.96 7.29
CA VAL A 102 -3.11 3.93 5.82
C VAL A 102 -1.76 3.48 5.26
N MET A 103 -0.65 4.01 5.77
CA MET A 103 0.70 3.61 5.34
C MET A 103 0.96 2.12 5.62
N MET A 104 0.55 1.61 6.77
CA MET A 104 0.64 0.19 7.11
C MET A 104 -0.21 -0.68 6.17
N ALA A 105 -1.45 -0.26 5.86
CA ALA A 105 -2.30 -0.97 4.91
C ALA A 105 -1.66 -1.03 3.51
N LEU A 106 -1.13 0.09 3.03
CA LEU A 106 -0.48 0.18 1.73
C LEU A 106 0.84 -0.62 1.66
N SER A 107 1.59 -0.72 2.74
CA SER A 107 2.81 -1.53 2.77
C SER A 107 2.52 -3.04 2.65
N GLN A 108 1.35 -3.50 3.10
CA GLN A 108 0.92 -4.89 2.95
C GLN A 108 0.70 -5.29 1.49
N ILE A 109 0.28 -4.35 0.63
CA ILE A 109 0.09 -4.59 -0.80
C ILE A 109 1.39 -5.04 -1.45
N SER A 110 2.48 -4.35 -1.16
CA SER A 110 3.79 -4.67 -1.73
C SER A 110 4.30 -6.05 -1.29
N SER A 111 4.09 -6.43 -0.02
CA SER A 111 4.58 -7.70 0.51
C SER A 111 3.75 -8.91 0.06
N LYS A 112 2.42 -8.81 0.04
CA LYS A 112 1.52 -9.89 -0.38
C LYS A 112 1.64 -10.19 -1.88
N TYR A 113 1.75 -9.15 -2.70
CA TYR A 113 1.89 -9.32 -4.15
C TYR A 113 3.22 -10.00 -4.53
N SER A 114 4.30 -9.68 -3.84
CA SER A 114 5.58 -10.38 -4.05
C SER A 114 5.51 -11.84 -3.63
N LYS A 115 4.84 -12.17 -2.52
CA LYS A 115 4.63 -13.57 -2.09
C LYS A 115 3.77 -14.34 -3.09
N ALA A 116 2.63 -13.80 -3.53
CA ALA A 116 1.76 -14.45 -4.50
C ALA A 116 2.44 -14.68 -5.85
N VAL A 117 3.29 -13.76 -6.31
CA VAL A 117 4.08 -13.94 -7.53
C VAL A 117 5.12 -15.04 -7.35
N VAL A 118 5.79 -15.10 -6.20
CA VAL A 118 6.77 -16.16 -5.91
C VAL A 118 6.07 -17.51 -5.82
N GLU A 119 4.94 -17.61 -5.14
CA GLU A 119 4.16 -18.86 -5.06
C GLU A 119 3.70 -19.32 -6.43
N ASN A 120 3.16 -18.45 -7.27
CA ASN A 120 2.75 -18.77 -8.63
C ASN A 120 3.92 -19.16 -9.53
N VAL A 121 5.10 -18.57 -9.36
CA VAL A 121 6.30 -18.95 -10.10
C VAL A 121 6.82 -20.31 -9.62
N VAL A 122 6.78 -20.59 -8.33
CA VAL A 122 7.17 -21.89 -7.77
C VAL A 122 6.22 -22.99 -8.21
N ILE A 123 4.90 -22.73 -8.24
CA ILE A 123 3.91 -23.70 -8.75
C ILE A 123 4.14 -23.98 -10.23
N LYS A 124 4.32 -22.97 -11.08
CA LYS A 124 4.62 -23.15 -12.50
C LYS A 124 5.93 -23.91 -12.74
N ASN A 125 6.94 -23.68 -11.92
CA ASN A 125 8.20 -24.42 -12.03
C ASN A 125 8.12 -25.86 -11.52
N LYS A 126 7.14 -26.18 -10.65
CA LYS A 126 6.88 -27.58 -10.24
C LYS A 126 6.05 -28.36 -11.25
N GLU A 127 5.20 -27.71 -12.02
CA GLU A 127 4.43 -28.36 -13.11
C GLU A 127 5.26 -28.68 -14.35
N VAL A 128 6.47 -28.12 -14.47
CA VAL A 128 7.37 -28.34 -15.62
C VAL A 128 8.38 -29.46 -15.40
N VAL A 129 8.43 -30.10 -14.21
CA VAL A 129 9.37 -31.18 -13.93
C VAL A 129 8.63 -32.38 -13.34
N VAL A 130 7.93 -33.11 -14.19
CA VAL A 130 7.74 -34.57 -14.05
C VAL A 130 7.90 -35.19 -15.44
N PRO A 131 9.08 -35.64 -15.84
CA PRO A 131 9.15 -36.67 -16.88
C PRO A 131 8.64 -37.95 -16.24
N GLU A 132 7.54 -38.48 -16.77
CA GLU A 132 7.14 -39.86 -16.54
C GLU A 132 8.32 -40.78 -16.92
N ILE A 133 8.85 -41.45 -15.94
CA ILE A 133 9.69 -42.61 -16.18
C ILE A 133 8.72 -43.77 -16.29
N GLU A 134 8.41 -44.18 -17.52
CA GLU A 134 7.82 -45.48 -17.80
C GLU A 134 8.77 -46.54 -17.23
N GLU A 135 8.34 -47.24 -16.21
CA GLU A 135 8.89 -48.52 -15.83
C GLU A 135 8.49 -49.59 -16.87
N GLU A 136 9.36 -49.82 -17.79
CA GLU A 136 9.29 -51.01 -18.63
C GLU A 136 9.66 -52.21 -17.76
N LYS A 137 8.65 -52.98 -17.36
CA LYS A 137 8.81 -54.31 -16.79
C LYS A 137 9.18 -55.30 -17.86
N LEU A 138 10.31 -55.87 -17.68
CA LEU A 138 10.59 -57.26 -18.10
C LEU A 138 10.34 -58.20 -16.93
#